data_965e3510da17b7279505b8dcee0e6206
#
_entry.id   965e3510da17b7279505b8dcee0e6206
#
_cell.length_a   1.000
_cell.length_b   1.000
_cell.length_c   1.000
_cell.angle_alpha   90.00
_cell.angle_beta   90.00
_cell.angle_gamma   90.00
#
_symmetry.space_group_name_H-M   'P 1'
#
loop_
_entity.id
_entity.type
_entity.pdbx_description
1 polymer ?
#
loop_
_entity_poly.entity_id
_entity_poly.type
_entity_poly.pdbx_seq_one_letter_code
_entity_poly.pdbx_strand_id
1 'polypeptide(L)'
;MVPFLGIFEDDVSFDDAKVEHKYHNQLNEFRDAIRWFTRYDRIGVYLLIRFFQATLVPFLELATAVILKLLVVGTIQPGPRPTSGRAAFDLWLVKELVPGKGLRGVANLVGTHYEMISIIYRLLGAKVGSRVYWPGSGIDLGGCFDLFEVGDDVTFGSRSIIMPADAFELSKVVIGDGAMVADRCVLLPGTIVGRRATVGSGSLAARGFTFPPGSTYVGSRNGGAVELQGKAKDNQDALTLAPFGRAFYCKEAPYRVITQAEIFIFNTLVAGFSKALHAFPLPAALMLSAFIDRAPTEYGGGGGGWYTVDAYRFLIVLIPSFALTFTVNALFCLMVDVSSKWLLLGRRTVGPHAWDQDSYCQRWQLYLTVGSNVRSKVGGGRGVLDFIRGSGYLLTYFRSLGAKIEVSCFEFIDLFFNTYFPCDLIKFNLHIDVVLGSCTSVPHRR
;
A
#
# COMPACT_ATOMS: atom_id res chain seq x y z
N MET A 1 -2.78 -1.93 -27.71
CA MET A 1 -1.55 -1.78 -28.49
C MET A 1 -1.99 -1.33 -29.87
N VAL A 2 -1.78 -0.07 -30.21
CA VAL A 2 -2.11 0.49 -31.52
C VAL A 2 -0.89 0.25 -32.41
N PRO A 3 -1.04 -0.18 -33.67
CA PRO A 3 0.08 -0.43 -34.55
C PRO A 3 0.70 0.89 -35.00
N PHE A 4 1.75 1.30 -34.31
CA PHE A 4 2.56 2.49 -34.65
C PHE A 4 3.83 2.14 -35.48
N LEU A 5 3.94 0.90 -36.00
CA LEU A 5 5.16 0.37 -36.62
C LEU A 5 5.03 0.02 -38.11
N GLY A 6 4.15 0.72 -38.85
CA GLY A 6 4.00 0.50 -40.27
C GLY A 6 4.44 1.65 -41.20
N ILE A 7 5.29 2.59 -40.69
CA ILE A 7 5.61 3.82 -41.47
C ILE A 7 6.95 3.75 -42.22
N PHE A 8 7.74 2.66 -42.13
CA PHE A 8 9.09 2.61 -42.70
C PHE A 8 9.36 1.44 -43.67
N GLU A 9 8.39 0.97 -44.37
CA GLU A 9 8.68 0.10 -45.54
C GLU A 9 7.60 0.36 -46.58
N ASP A 10 7.95 1.13 -47.61
CA ASP A 10 7.71 0.81 -49.03
C ASP A 10 8.15 1.99 -49.90
N ASP A 11 8.85 1.68 -50.99
CA ASP A 11 9.33 2.58 -52.05
C ASP A 11 8.22 3.54 -52.50
N VAL A 12 8.36 4.80 -52.16
CA VAL A 12 7.40 5.86 -52.52
C VAL A 12 7.76 6.43 -53.87
N SER A 13 7.10 5.97 -54.92
CA SER A 13 6.85 6.81 -56.05
C SER A 13 5.85 7.87 -55.62
N PHE A 14 6.28 9.13 -55.56
CA PHE A 14 5.50 10.26 -55.11
C PHE A 14 4.28 10.48 -55.99
N ASP A 15 3.15 9.95 -55.61
CA ASP A 15 1.83 10.36 -56.05
C ASP A 15 1.21 11.19 -54.94
N ASP A 16 1.53 12.51 -54.94
CA ASP A 16 1.20 13.45 -53.87
C ASP A 16 -0.26 13.40 -53.48
N ALA A 17 -1.17 13.17 -54.40
CA ALA A 17 -2.61 13.10 -54.15
C ALA A 17 -3.02 11.83 -53.32
N LYS A 18 -2.36 10.71 -53.47
CA LYS A 18 -2.64 9.49 -52.68
C LYS A 18 -2.08 9.57 -51.28
N VAL A 19 -0.91 10.20 -51.13
CA VAL A 19 -0.29 10.44 -49.82
C VAL A 19 -1.17 11.38 -49.00
N GLU A 20 -1.65 12.48 -49.58
CA GLU A 20 -2.52 13.43 -48.93
C GLU A 20 -3.85 12.81 -48.49
N HIS A 21 -4.46 11.92 -49.33
CA HIS A 21 -5.66 11.19 -48.99
C HIS A 21 -5.47 10.18 -47.84
N LYS A 22 -4.32 9.49 -47.81
CA LYS A 22 -3.97 8.52 -46.77
C LYS A 22 -3.72 9.23 -45.40
N TYR A 23 -3.01 10.36 -45.43
CA TYR A 23 -2.82 11.19 -44.23
C TYR A 23 -4.13 11.79 -43.70
N HIS A 24 -4.98 12.23 -44.63
CA HIS A 24 -6.27 12.79 -44.27
C HIS A 24 -7.20 11.76 -43.59
N ASN A 25 -7.19 10.53 -44.04
CA ASN A 25 -7.96 9.45 -43.42
C ASN A 25 -7.43 9.05 -42.03
N GLN A 26 -6.12 8.94 -41.85
CA GLN A 26 -5.52 8.62 -40.54
C GLN A 26 -5.73 9.74 -39.51
N LEU A 27 -5.70 10.99 -39.93
CA LEU A 27 -5.98 12.14 -39.07
C LEU A 27 -7.46 12.23 -38.67
N ASN A 28 -8.37 11.86 -39.57
CA ASN A 28 -9.79 11.78 -39.25
C ASN A 28 -10.08 10.67 -38.24
N GLU A 29 -9.45 9.51 -38.37
CA GLU A 29 -9.57 8.41 -37.38
C GLU A 29 -9.07 8.82 -35.99
N PHE A 30 -7.94 9.55 -35.92
CA PHE A 30 -7.42 10.06 -34.67
C PHE A 30 -8.34 11.12 -34.04
N ARG A 31 -8.87 12.02 -34.85
CA ARG A 31 -9.87 13.01 -34.44
C ARG A 31 -11.13 12.37 -33.88
N ASP A 32 -11.64 11.36 -34.56
CA ASP A 32 -12.86 10.66 -34.13
C ASP A 32 -12.60 9.86 -32.84
N ALA A 33 -11.40 9.30 -32.66
CA ALA A 33 -10.98 8.69 -31.42
C ALA A 33 -10.97 9.72 -30.27
N ILE A 34 -10.38 10.91 -30.46
CA ILE A 34 -10.39 11.95 -29.42
C ILE A 34 -11.80 12.41 -29.10
N ARG A 35 -12.63 12.69 -30.10
CA ARG A 35 -14.05 13.03 -29.90
C ARG A 35 -14.78 11.91 -29.16
N TRP A 36 -14.44 10.68 -29.46
CA TRP A 36 -14.98 9.52 -28.78
C TRP A 36 -14.62 9.50 -27.31
N PHE A 37 -13.36 9.75 -26.96
CA PHE A 37 -12.89 9.78 -25.56
C PHE A 37 -13.33 11.02 -24.77
N THR A 38 -13.65 12.13 -25.42
CA THR A 38 -14.04 13.38 -24.76
C THR A 38 -15.54 13.49 -24.48
N ARG A 39 -16.34 12.49 -24.84
CA ARG A 39 -17.77 12.46 -24.48
C ARG A 39 -17.94 12.15 -22.99
N TYR A 40 -18.82 12.90 -22.33
CA TYR A 40 -19.08 12.78 -20.89
C TYR A 40 -19.49 11.36 -20.46
N ASP A 41 -20.37 10.70 -21.25
CA ASP A 41 -20.81 9.34 -21.00
C ASP A 41 -19.63 8.37 -20.95
N ARG A 42 -18.67 8.52 -21.84
CA ARG A 42 -17.49 7.64 -21.93
C ARG A 42 -16.44 7.92 -20.87
N ILE A 43 -16.26 9.18 -20.50
CA ILE A 43 -15.44 9.54 -19.36
C ILE A 43 -16.02 8.94 -18.08
N GLY A 44 -17.36 9.01 -17.93
CA GLY A 44 -18.05 8.35 -16.83
C GLY A 44 -17.80 6.83 -16.78
N VAL A 45 -17.95 6.16 -17.93
CA VAL A 45 -17.65 4.71 -18.04
C VAL A 45 -16.16 4.42 -17.75
N TYR A 46 -15.23 5.22 -18.28
CA TYR A 46 -13.80 5.07 -18.00
C TYR A 46 -13.50 5.17 -16.50
N LEU A 47 -14.03 6.19 -15.82
CA LEU A 47 -13.84 6.36 -14.38
C LEU A 47 -14.49 5.23 -13.59
N LEU A 48 -15.67 4.74 -14.03
CA LEU A 48 -16.33 3.59 -13.42
C LEU A 48 -15.50 2.30 -13.59
N ILE A 49 -14.91 2.08 -14.76
CA ILE A 49 -13.97 0.96 -14.99
C ILE A 49 -12.78 1.08 -14.03
N ARG A 50 -12.22 2.29 -13.85
CA ARG A 50 -11.11 2.51 -12.90
C ARG A 50 -11.53 2.24 -11.47
N PHE A 51 -12.74 2.62 -11.09
CA PHE A 51 -13.31 2.31 -9.78
C PHE A 51 -13.40 0.80 -9.57
N PHE A 52 -14.01 0.07 -10.50
CA PHE A 52 -14.13 -1.39 -10.41
C PHE A 52 -12.78 -2.11 -10.51
N GLN A 53 -11.84 -1.59 -11.27
CA GLN A 53 -10.49 -2.12 -11.31
C GLN A 53 -9.83 -2.08 -9.91
N ALA A 54 -10.01 -1.02 -9.15
CA ALA A 54 -9.46 -0.93 -7.80
C ALA A 54 -10.16 -1.83 -6.79
N THR A 55 -11.43 -2.16 -7.01
CA THR A 55 -12.26 -2.89 -6.05
C THR A 55 -12.45 -4.37 -6.37
N LEU A 56 -12.51 -4.76 -7.65
CA LEU A 56 -12.72 -6.15 -8.06
C LEU A 56 -11.43 -6.90 -8.37
N VAL A 57 -10.46 -6.26 -9.04
CA VAL A 57 -9.24 -6.94 -9.49
C VAL A 57 -8.48 -7.61 -8.34
N PRO A 58 -8.31 -6.98 -7.15
CA PRO A 58 -7.64 -7.64 -6.03
C PRO A 58 -8.30 -8.94 -5.59
N PHE A 59 -9.64 -9.02 -5.63
CA PHE A 59 -10.34 -10.27 -5.30
C PHE A 59 -10.17 -11.33 -6.38
N LEU A 60 -10.16 -10.93 -7.66
CA LEU A 60 -9.92 -11.85 -8.78
C LEU A 60 -8.48 -12.40 -8.73
N GLU A 61 -7.50 -11.55 -8.42
CA GLU A 61 -6.10 -11.97 -8.20
C GLU A 61 -6.00 -12.99 -7.05
N LEU A 62 -6.64 -12.72 -5.90
CA LEU A 62 -6.66 -13.65 -4.79
C LEU A 62 -7.35 -14.96 -5.15
N ALA A 63 -8.54 -14.89 -5.76
CA ALA A 63 -9.30 -16.08 -6.17
C ALA A 63 -8.48 -16.95 -7.14
N THR A 64 -7.83 -16.32 -8.14
CA THR A 64 -6.96 -17.00 -9.08
C THR A 64 -5.78 -17.67 -8.35
N ALA A 65 -5.14 -16.96 -7.43
CA ALA A 65 -4.02 -17.50 -6.65
C ALA A 65 -4.46 -18.72 -5.81
N VAL A 66 -5.61 -18.63 -5.13
CA VAL A 66 -6.16 -19.74 -4.31
C VAL A 66 -6.51 -20.92 -5.20
N ILE A 67 -7.24 -20.71 -6.30
CA ILE A 67 -7.66 -21.78 -7.22
C ILE A 67 -6.43 -22.49 -7.82
N LEU A 68 -5.48 -21.74 -8.35
CA LEU A 68 -4.27 -22.33 -8.93
C LEU A 68 -3.43 -23.06 -7.87
N LYS A 69 -3.31 -22.48 -6.67
CA LYS A 69 -2.64 -23.19 -5.57
C LYS A 69 -3.31 -24.51 -5.25
N LEU A 70 -4.62 -24.53 -5.11
CA LEU A 70 -5.37 -25.74 -4.77
C LEU A 70 -5.35 -26.80 -5.87
N LEU A 71 -5.50 -26.39 -7.15
CA LEU A 71 -5.61 -27.32 -8.28
C LEU A 71 -4.26 -27.79 -8.83
N VAL A 72 -3.24 -26.93 -8.80
CA VAL A 72 -1.95 -27.18 -9.46
C VAL A 72 -0.85 -27.58 -8.47
N VAL A 73 -0.73 -26.83 -7.38
CA VAL A 73 0.38 -27.02 -6.41
C VAL A 73 0.03 -27.98 -5.30
N GLY A 74 -1.19 -27.88 -4.76
CA GLY A 74 -1.59 -28.64 -3.59
C GLY A 74 -0.92 -28.15 -2.30
N THR A 75 -0.59 -29.08 -1.41
CA THR A 75 -0.02 -28.79 -0.08
C THR A 75 1.51 -28.89 -0.12
N ILE A 76 2.20 -27.83 0.26
CA ILE A 76 3.65 -27.81 0.40
C ILE A 76 4.03 -28.54 1.68
N GLN A 77 4.92 -29.54 1.57
CA GLN A 77 5.39 -30.35 2.68
C GLN A 77 6.74 -29.86 3.24
N PRO A 78 6.99 -30.01 4.54
CA PRO A 78 8.31 -29.74 5.11
C PRO A 78 9.36 -30.74 4.57
N GLY A 79 10.61 -30.28 4.45
CA GLY A 79 11.71 -31.09 3.97
C GLY A 79 12.85 -30.26 3.39
N PRO A 80 13.85 -30.88 2.78
CA PRO A 80 14.92 -30.18 2.11
C PRO A 80 14.36 -29.36 0.94
N ARG A 81 14.94 -28.19 0.68
CA ARG A 81 14.47 -27.35 -0.41
C ARG A 81 14.67 -28.01 -1.76
N PRO A 82 13.63 -28.20 -2.56
CA PRO A 82 13.77 -28.77 -3.89
C PRO A 82 14.49 -27.79 -4.83
N THR A 83 15.50 -28.26 -5.54
CA THR A 83 16.30 -27.48 -6.48
C THR A 83 15.90 -27.72 -7.94
N SER A 84 15.14 -28.77 -8.22
CA SER A 84 14.72 -29.14 -9.58
C SER A 84 13.41 -29.93 -9.56
N GLY A 85 12.85 -30.16 -10.74
CA GLY A 85 11.64 -30.95 -10.93
C GLY A 85 10.35 -30.22 -10.55
N ARG A 86 9.29 -31.01 -10.41
CA ARG A 86 7.92 -30.51 -10.15
C ARG A 86 7.84 -29.71 -8.86
N ALA A 87 8.43 -30.19 -7.77
CA ALA A 87 8.36 -29.52 -6.48
C ALA A 87 9.05 -28.15 -6.47
N ALA A 88 10.15 -27.99 -7.23
CA ALA A 88 10.79 -26.67 -7.39
C ALA A 88 9.92 -25.71 -8.22
N PHE A 89 9.26 -26.22 -9.26
CA PHE A 89 8.29 -25.46 -10.05
C PHE A 89 7.09 -25.02 -9.20
N ASP A 90 6.52 -25.91 -8.41
CA ASP A 90 5.38 -25.63 -7.54
C ASP A 90 5.70 -24.54 -6.52
N LEU A 91 6.90 -24.61 -5.92
CA LEU A 91 7.36 -23.58 -4.97
C LEU A 91 7.57 -22.22 -5.64
N TRP A 92 8.15 -22.21 -6.84
CA TRP A 92 8.29 -21.00 -7.64
C TRP A 92 6.92 -20.42 -8.03
N LEU A 93 6.00 -21.28 -8.51
CA LEU A 93 4.67 -20.86 -8.95
C LEU A 93 3.88 -20.21 -7.82
N VAL A 94 3.87 -20.78 -6.62
CA VAL A 94 3.15 -20.20 -5.48
C VAL A 94 3.74 -18.84 -5.08
N LYS A 95 5.06 -18.71 -5.12
CA LYS A 95 5.73 -17.45 -4.83
C LYS A 95 5.35 -16.34 -5.83
N GLU A 96 5.20 -16.67 -7.11
CA GLU A 96 4.78 -15.73 -8.14
C GLU A 96 3.27 -15.44 -8.10
N LEU A 97 2.44 -16.46 -7.81
CA LEU A 97 0.98 -16.31 -7.72
C LEU A 97 0.54 -15.45 -6.54
N VAL A 98 1.27 -15.52 -5.42
CA VAL A 98 0.93 -14.80 -4.20
C VAL A 98 2.07 -13.84 -3.83
N PRO A 99 2.41 -12.89 -4.70
CA PRO A 99 3.40 -11.87 -4.35
C PRO A 99 2.86 -11.06 -3.16
N GLY A 100 3.72 -10.69 -2.23
CA GLY A 100 3.34 -9.90 -1.06
C GLY A 100 2.60 -8.60 -1.39
N LYS A 101 2.73 -8.11 -2.64
CA LYS A 101 1.96 -6.98 -3.17
C LYS A 101 0.50 -7.33 -3.47
N GLY A 102 0.19 -8.56 -3.92
CA GLY A 102 -1.18 -9.00 -4.23
C GLY A 102 -2.05 -9.08 -2.98
N LEU A 103 -1.52 -9.60 -1.88
CA LEU A 103 -2.24 -9.61 -0.60
C LEU A 103 -2.55 -8.20 -0.09
N ARG A 104 -1.69 -7.21 -0.34
CA ARG A 104 -1.96 -5.82 0.03
C ARG A 104 -3.20 -5.25 -0.65
N GLY A 105 -3.44 -5.60 -1.91
CA GLY A 105 -4.62 -5.16 -2.65
C GLY A 105 -5.91 -5.54 -1.93
N VAL A 106 -6.07 -6.83 -1.65
CA VAL A 106 -7.26 -7.35 -0.93
C VAL A 106 -7.29 -6.86 0.51
N ALA A 107 -6.17 -6.90 1.23
CA ALA A 107 -6.11 -6.45 2.62
C ALA A 107 -6.52 -4.98 2.79
N ASN A 108 -6.16 -4.12 1.84
CA ASN A 108 -6.58 -2.72 1.84
C ASN A 108 -8.10 -2.56 1.70
N LEU A 109 -8.79 -3.50 1.04
CA LEU A 109 -10.25 -3.48 0.88
C LEU A 109 -10.94 -4.10 2.09
N VAL A 110 -10.53 -5.30 2.50
CA VAL A 110 -11.18 -6.02 3.61
C VAL A 110 -10.80 -5.51 4.99
N GLY A 111 -9.81 -4.66 5.08
CA GLY A 111 -9.29 -4.11 6.34
C GLY A 111 -7.98 -4.78 6.77
N THR A 112 -6.97 -3.96 6.98
CA THR A 112 -5.69 -4.37 7.55
C THR A 112 -5.84 -4.67 9.05
N HIS A 113 -5.02 -5.56 9.60
CA HIS A 113 -4.99 -5.99 11.01
C HIS A 113 -6.13 -6.90 11.49
N TYR A 114 -7.19 -7.11 10.71
CA TYR A 114 -8.42 -7.78 11.15
C TYR A 114 -8.50 -9.26 10.76
N GLU A 115 -9.55 -9.94 11.23
CA GLU A 115 -9.80 -11.36 11.02
C GLU A 115 -9.86 -11.77 9.52
N MET A 116 -10.23 -10.84 8.63
CA MET A 116 -10.26 -11.11 7.20
C MET A 116 -8.87 -11.51 6.65
N ILE A 117 -7.79 -11.02 7.26
CA ILE A 117 -6.44 -11.46 6.90
C ILE A 117 -6.24 -12.93 7.30
N SER A 118 -6.70 -13.33 8.49
CA SER A 118 -6.67 -14.74 8.92
C SER A 118 -7.42 -15.66 7.94
N ILE A 119 -8.58 -15.22 7.44
CA ILE A 119 -9.35 -15.96 6.43
C ILE A 119 -8.54 -16.12 5.14
N ILE A 120 -7.91 -15.07 4.65
CA ILE A 120 -7.05 -15.13 3.45
C ILE A 120 -5.91 -16.13 3.64
N TYR A 121 -5.26 -16.13 4.81
CA TYR A 121 -4.18 -17.09 5.11
C TYR A 121 -4.68 -18.52 5.16
N ARG A 122 -5.85 -18.77 5.75
CA ARG A 122 -6.50 -20.11 5.76
C ARG A 122 -6.83 -20.58 4.35
N LEU A 123 -7.36 -19.70 3.49
CA LEU A 123 -7.61 -20.02 2.07
C LEU A 123 -6.34 -20.38 1.30
N LEU A 124 -5.19 -19.78 1.69
CA LEU A 124 -3.88 -20.10 1.11
C LEU A 124 -3.20 -21.31 1.76
N GLY A 125 -3.82 -21.98 2.75
CA GLY A 125 -3.36 -23.23 3.36
C GLY A 125 -2.73 -23.10 4.74
N ALA A 126 -2.59 -21.89 5.30
CA ALA A 126 -2.08 -21.70 6.66
C ALA A 126 -3.11 -22.18 7.71
N LYS A 127 -2.62 -22.68 8.84
CA LYS A 127 -3.46 -22.95 10.00
C LYS A 127 -3.42 -21.73 10.92
N VAL A 128 -4.48 -20.97 10.94
CA VAL A 128 -4.57 -19.74 11.73
C VAL A 128 -5.77 -19.82 12.66
N GLY A 129 -5.53 -19.54 13.92
CA GLY A 129 -6.55 -19.43 14.96
C GLY A 129 -7.41 -18.17 14.82
N SER A 130 -8.17 -17.86 15.84
CA SER A 130 -9.07 -16.70 15.90
C SER A 130 -8.40 -15.51 16.57
N ARG A 131 -8.92 -14.29 16.30
CA ARG A 131 -8.53 -13.03 16.93
C ARG A 131 -7.04 -12.69 16.82
N VAL A 132 -6.41 -13.08 15.71
CA VAL A 132 -5.01 -12.74 15.42
C VAL A 132 -4.92 -11.28 14.97
N TYR A 133 -4.02 -10.51 15.59
CA TYR A 133 -3.70 -9.16 15.16
C TYR A 133 -2.50 -9.15 14.20
N TRP A 134 -2.74 -8.74 12.97
CA TRP A 134 -1.76 -8.75 11.90
C TRP A 134 -1.02 -7.42 11.72
N PRO A 135 0.24 -7.41 11.27
CA PRO A 135 0.94 -6.20 10.88
C PRO A 135 0.46 -5.74 9.49
N GLY A 136 -0.39 -4.74 9.44
CA GLY A 136 -0.91 -4.21 8.18
C GLY A 136 -1.67 -5.25 7.36
N SER A 137 -1.16 -5.58 6.18
CA SER A 137 -1.75 -6.55 5.25
C SER A 137 -1.31 -8.00 5.50
N GLY A 138 -0.69 -8.28 6.62
CA GLY A 138 -0.13 -9.60 6.95
C GLY A 138 1.39 -9.64 6.74
N ILE A 139 1.93 -10.85 6.81
CA ILE A 139 3.36 -11.16 6.72
C ILE A 139 3.60 -11.93 5.41
N ASP A 140 4.66 -11.60 4.70
CA ASP A 140 5.06 -12.33 3.50
C ASP A 140 5.73 -13.65 3.91
N LEU A 141 5.12 -14.77 3.52
CA LEU A 141 5.60 -16.14 3.79
C LEU A 141 6.30 -16.76 2.58
N GLY A 142 6.56 -15.97 1.54
CA GLY A 142 7.17 -16.48 0.30
C GLY A 142 6.35 -17.57 -0.41
N GLY A 143 5.03 -17.58 -0.20
CA GLY A 143 4.12 -18.61 -0.74
C GLY A 143 3.96 -19.85 0.13
N CYS A 144 4.77 -20.07 1.16
CA CYS A 144 4.79 -21.28 2.00
C CYS A 144 3.74 -21.20 3.13
N PHE A 145 2.48 -20.91 2.80
CA PHE A 145 1.40 -20.78 3.78
C PHE A 145 1.10 -22.08 4.53
N ASP A 146 1.21 -23.25 3.88
CA ASP A 146 0.99 -24.56 4.49
C ASP A 146 1.95 -24.87 5.66
N LEU A 147 3.09 -24.20 5.71
CA LEU A 147 4.11 -24.36 6.73
C LEU A 147 3.97 -23.34 7.87
N PHE A 148 2.86 -22.62 7.94
CA PHE A 148 2.62 -21.61 8.95
C PHE A 148 1.41 -21.95 9.81
N GLU A 149 1.65 -22.13 11.12
CA GLU A 149 0.63 -22.44 12.10
C GLU A 149 0.61 -21.38 13.20
N VAL A 150 -0.55 -20.78 13.44
CA VAL A 150 -0.74 -19.70 14.42
C VAL A 150 -1.95 -20.02 15.28
N GLY A 151 -1.81 -19.93 16.59
CA GLY A 151 -2.87 -20.12 17.56
C GLY A 151 -3.83 -18.92 17.68
N ASP A 152 -4.67 -18.98 18.68
CA ASP A 152 -5.62 -17.93 19.02
C ASP A 152 -4.93 -16.74 19.72
N ASP A 153 -5.50 -15.53 19.58
CA ASP A 153 -5.09 -14.34 20.32
C ASP A 153 -3.61 -13.92 20.12
N VAL A 154 -3.01 -14.31 19.02
CA VAL A 154 -1.63 -13.95 18.68
C VAL A 154 -1.55 -12.52 18.18
N THR A 155 -0.52 -11.79 18.62
CA THR A 155 -0.27 -10.40 18.20
C THR A 155 1.07 -10.30 17.47
N PHE A 156 1.03 -9.78 16.24
CA PHE A 156 2.23 -9.48 15.46
C PHE A 156 2.52 -7.99 15.43
N GLY A 157 3.78 -7.63 15.67
CA GLY A 157 4.32 -6.30 15.43
C GLY A 157 4.67 -6.05 13.96
N SER A 158 4.96 -4.80 13.65
CA SER A 158 5.31 -4.38 12.29
C SER A 158 6.67 -4.94 11.86
N ARG A 159 6.87 -5.08 10.56
CA ARG A 159 8.17 -5.39 9.94
C ARG A 159 8.82 -6.70 10.44
N SER A 160 8.04 -7.60 11.04
CA SER A 160 8.53 -8.94 11.37
C SER A 160 8.63 -9.78 10.11
N ILE A 161 9.67 -10.60 10.02
CA ILE A 161 9.96 -11.50 8.91
C ILE A 161 9.80 -12.92 9.41
N ILE A 162 8.87 -13.66 8.83
CA ILE A 162 8.67 -15.08 9.14
C ILE A 162 9.00 -15.87 7.89
N MET A 163 9.97 -16.77 8.02
CA MET A 163 10.51 -17.53 6.90
C MET A 163 10.26 -19.04 7.13
N PRO A 164 9.14 -19.59 6.64
CA PRO A 164 8.94 -21.05 6.66
C PRO A 164 9.87 -21.78 5.69
N ALA A 165 10.49 -21.08 4.76
CA ALA A 165 11.42 -21.63 3.77
C ALA A 165 12.65 -20.71 3.63
N ASP A 166 13.82 -21.31 3.55
CA ASP A 166 15.08 -20.61 3.23
C ASP A 166 15.81 -21.28 2.05
N ALA A 167 17.13 -21.06 1.94
CA ALA A 167 17.94 -21.63 0.86
C ALA A 167 18.12 -23.16 0.96
N PHE A 168 17.92 -23.74 2.14
CA PHE A 168 18.30 -25.11 2.44
C PHE A 168 17.09 -26.02 2.72
N GLU A 169 16.09 -25.48 3.43
CA GLU A 169 14.97 -26.29 3.92
C GLU A 169 13.64 -25.53 3.93
N LEU A 170 12.58 -26.33 4.00
CA LEU A 170 11.21 -25.91 4.28
C LEU A 170 10.80 -26.55 5.60
N SER A 171 10.48 -25.72 6.60
CA SER A 171 10.08 -26.21 7.92
C SER A 171 8.95 -25.38 8.49
N LYS A 172 8.08 -26.03 9.27
CA LYS A 172 6.95 -25.33 9.88
C LYS A 172 7.41 -24.27 10.87
N VAL A 173 6.77 -23.10 10.81
CA VAL A 173 6.84 -22.12 11.88
C VAL A 173 5.53 -22.16 12.64
N VAL A 174 5.63 -22.43 13.95
CA VAL A 174 4.47 -22.63 14.83
C VAL A 174 4.46 -21.55 15.91
N ILE A 175 3.33 -20.86 16.06
CA ILE A 175 3.15 -19.81 17.07
C ILE A 175 1.96 -20.18 17.93
N GLY A 176 2.21 -20.39 19.22
CA GLY A 176 1.20 -20.81 20.19
C GLY A 176 0.24 -19.69 20.61
N ASP A 177 -0.87 -20.08 21.25
CA ASP A 177 -1.94 -19.19 21.66
C ASP A 177 -1.43 -18.04 22.56
N GLY A 178 -1.94 -16.85 22.36
CA GLY A 178 -1.60 -15.66 23.15
C GLY A 178 -0.15 -15.21 23.03
N ALA A 179 0.63 -15.77 22.11
CA ALA A 179 2.01 -15.35 21.89
C ALA A 179 2.09 -13.96 21.24
N MET A 180 3.16 -13.25 21.54
CA MET A 180 3.45 -11.93 20.96
C MET A 180 4.77 -11.98 20.19
N VAL A 181 4.73 -11.62 18.91
CA VAL A 181 5.92 -11.39 18.09
C VAL A 181 6.02 -9.89 17.83
N ALA A 182 6.95 -9.22 18.47
CA ALA A 182 7.08 -7.77 18.39
C ALA A 182 7.69 -7.28 17.06
N ASP A 183 7.98 -5.99 16.95
CA ASP A 183 8.49 -5.38 15.73
C ASP A 183 9.88 -5.88 15.34
N ARG A 184 10.13 -6.02 14.02
CA ARG A 184 11.44 -6.41 13.45
C ARG A 184 12.00 -7.73 13.96
N CYS A 185 11.16 -8.68 14.33
CA CYS A 185 11.60 -10.03 14.65
C CYS A 185 11.86 -10.82 13.37
N VAL A 186 12.83 -11.73 13.42
CA VAL A 186 13.11 -12.67 12.32
C VAL A 186 12.98 -14.10 12.87
N LEU A 187 12.03 -14.86 12.32
CA LEU A 187 11.81 -16.25 12.66
C LEU A 187 12.21 -17.12 11.47
N LEU A 188 13.27 -17.94 11.64
CA LEU A 188 13.78 -18.83 10.61
C LEU A 188 12.99 -20.16 10.58
N PRO A 189 13.18 -21.03 9.55
CA PRO A 189 12.46 -22.28 9.42
C PRO A 189 12.54 -23.16 10.66
N GLY A 190 11.44 -23.83 11.01
CA GLY A 190 11.39 -24.71 12.17
C GLY A 190 11.22 -24.02 13.53
N THR A 191 11.07 -22.67 13.55
CA THR A 191 10.89 -21.94 14.80
C THR A 191 9.54 -22.28 15.45
N ILE A 192 9.56 -22.54 16.76
CA ILE A 192 8.37 -22.77 17.59
C ILE A 192 8.31 -21.67 18.67
N VAL A 193 7.25 -20.89 18.67
CA VAL A 193 6.97 -19.93 19.74
C VAL A 193 5.89 -20.53 20.65
N GLY A 194 6.25 -20.79 21.90
CA GLY A 194 5.34 -21.38 22.88
C GLY A 194 4.17 -20.48 23.24
N ARG A 195 3.15 -21.05 23.86
CA ARG A 195 1.97 -20.31 24.33
C ARG A 195 2.39 -19.16 25.22
N ARG A 196 1.78 -17.97 25.01
CA ARG A 196 2.06 -16.74 25.78
C ARG A 196 3.54 -16.32 25.81
N ALA A 197 4.37 -16.87 24.93
CA ALA A 197 5.75 -16.41 24.82
C ALA A 197 5.80 -15.03 24.14
N THR A 198 6.70 -14.18 24.60
CA THR A 198 6.92 -12.85 24.04
C THR A 198 8.27 -12.82 23.33
N VAL A 199 8.25 -12.67 22.01
CA VAL A 199 9.42 -12.44 21.20
C VAL A 199 9.54 -10.94 21.00
N GLY A 200 10.36 -10.28 21.80
CA GLY A 200 10.54 -8.82 21.82
C GLY A 200 11.26 -8.31 20.58
N SER A 201 11.21 -7.00 20.38
CA SER A 201 11.69 -6.35 19.17
C SER A 201 13.16 -6.64 18.86
N GLY A 202 13.45 -6.88 17.56
CA GLY A 202 14.80 -7.16 17.08
C GLY A 202 15.31 -8.58 17.40
N SER A 203 14.44 -9.47 17.84
CA SER A 203 14.81 -10.86 18.14
C SER A 203 15.04 -11.66 16.87
N LEU A 204 16.10 -12.49 16.87
CA LEU A 204 16.38 -13.45 15.83
C LEU A 204 16.21 -14.86 16.39
N ALA A 205 15.28 -15.62 15.84
CA ALA A 205 15.15 -17.05 16.08
C ALA A 205 15.97 -17.84 15.04
N ALA A 206 16.99 -18.56 15.48
CA ALA A 206 17.71 -19.50 14.62
C ALA A 206 16.80 -20.64 14.14
N ARG A 207 17.22 -21.40 13.14
CA ARG A 207 16.46 -22.56 12.65
C ARG A 207 16.16 -23.55 13.78
N GLY A 208 14.93 -24.02 13.81
CA GLY A 208 14.49 -24.98 14.81
C GLY A 208 14.46 -24.46 16.26
N PHE A 209 14.65 -23.17 16.46
CA PHE A 209 14.65 -22.59 17.80
C PHE A 209 13.26 -22.65 18.43
N THR A 210 13.21 -23.05 19.70
CA THR A 210 11.97 -23.12 20.46
C THR A 210 12.00 -22.10 21.60
N PHE A 211 11.06 -21.17 21.57
CA PHE A 211 10.77 -20.28 22.69
C PHE A 211 9.84 -20.99 23.66
N PRO A 212 10.25 -21.23 24.91
CA PRO A 212 9.40 -21.90 25.90
C PRO A 212 8.10 -21.14 26.17
N PRO A 213 7.02 -21.81 26.56
CA PRO A 213 5.78 -21.16 26.95
C PRO A 213 6.00 -20.13 28.07
N GLY A 214 5.36 -18.92 27.94
CA GLY A 214 5.47 -17.85 28.91
C GLY A 214 6.83 -17.15 28.99
N SER A 215 7.80 -17.55 28.19
CA SER A 215 9.13 -16.92 28.17
C SER A 215 9.13 -15.56 27.45
N THR A 216 10.09 -14.72 27.81
CA THR A 216 10.29 -13.42 27.15
C THR A 216 11.72 -13.33 26.63
N TYR A 217 11.85 -13.02 25.34
CA TYR A 217 13.11 -12.84 24.66
C TYR A 217 13.16 -11.46 24.03
N VAL A 218 14.32 -10.81 23.96
CA VAL A 218 14.47 -9.47 23.37
C VAL A 218 15.80 -9.36 22.63
N GLY A 219 15.76 -8.73 21.47
CA GLY A 219 16.95 -8.48 20.67
C GLY A 219 17.66 -9.74 20.20
N SER A 220 18.90 -9.59 19.78
CA SER A 220 19.74 -10.72 19.35
C SER A 220 21.19 -10.52 19.78
N ARG A 221 21.83 -11.60 20.25
CA ARG A 221 23.24 -11.67 20.59
C ARG A 221 23.82 -12.96 20.07
N ASN A 222 24.97 -12.90 19.41
CA ASN A 222 25.66 -14.08 18.85
C ASN A 222 24.75 -14.94 17.94
N GLY A 223 23.87 -14.30 17.14
CA GLY A 223 23.01 -15.01 16.19
C GLY A 223 21.75 -15.63 16.78
N GLY A 224 21.40 -15.35 18.03
CA GLY A 224 20.17 -15.84 18.67
C GLY A 224 19.50 -14.80 19.55
N ALA A 225 18.21 -14.98 19.80
CA ALA A 225 17.43 -14.16 20.71
C ALA A 225 17.94 -14.30 22.16
N VAL A 226 17.92 -13.23 22.92
CA VAL A 226 18.38 -13.20 24.32
C VAL A 226 17.19 -13.32 25.25
N GLU A 227 17.22 -14.33 26.12
CA GLU A 227 16.21 -14.51 27.14
C GLU A 227 16.31 -13.41 28.19
N LEU A 228 15.17 -12.76 28.44
CA LEU A 228 15.06 -11.76 29.51
C LEU A 228 14.79 -12.54 30.82
N GLN A 229 15.83 -12.63 31.67
CA GLN A 229 15.70 -13.26 32.99
C GLN A 229 14.75 -12.41 33.87
N GLY A 230 13.52 -12.75 33.88
CA GLY A 230 12.49 -12.28 34.77
C GLY A 230 11.40 -13.32 34.73
N LYS A 231 11.13 -14.00 35.84
CA LYS A 231 9.92 -14.82 35.94
C LYS A 231 8.78 -13.94 35.44
N ALA A 232 8.24 -14.23 34.26
CA ALA A 232 6.91 -13.76 33.94
C ALA A 232 6.10 -14.10 35.19
N LYS A 233 5.58 -13.10 35.88
CA LYS A 233 4.61 -13.33 36.95
C LYS A 233 3.59 -14.21 36.29
N ASP A 234 3.49 -15.42 36.80
CA ASP A 234 2.48 -16.38 36.43
C ASP A 234 1.14 -15.83 36.90
N ASN A 235 0.73 -14.75 36.24
CA ASN A 235 -0.63 -14.25 36.32
C ASN A 235 -1.44 -15.28 35.54
N GLN A 236 -1.77 -16.36 36.24
CA GLN A 236 -2.78 -17.35 35.84
C GLN A 236 -4.16 -16.70 35.66
N ASP A 237 -4.29 -15.42 35.90
CA ASP A 237 -5.51 -14.66 35.70
C ASP A 237 -5.77 -14.50 34.20
N ALA A 238 -6.87 -15.10 33.80
CA ALA A 238 -7.62 -14.95 32.57
C ALA A 238 -6.88 -14.31 31.41
N LEU A 239 -6.85 -14.95 30.26
CA LEU A 239 -6.45 -14.40 28.95
C LEU A 239 -6.99 -12.96 28.80
N THR A 240 -6.27 -11.99 29.31
CA THR A 240 -6.62 -10.59 29.05
C THR A 240 -6.26 -10.34 27.61
N LEU A 241 -7.26 -10.35 26.77
CA LEU A 241 -7.12 -9.98 25.37
C LEU A 241 -6.39 -8.64 25.23
N ALA A 242 -5.55 -8.53 24.23
CA ALA A 242 -4.95 -7.25 23.89
C ALA A 242 -6.03 -6.16 23.72
N PRO A 243 -5.74 -4.88 23.99
CA PRO A 243 -6.73 -3.80 23.91
C PRO A 243 -7.54 -3.78 22.63
N PHE A 244 -6.91 -4.10 21.49
CA PHE A 244 -7.60 -4.28 20.22
C PHE A 244 -8.66 -5.38 20.28
N GLY A 245 -8.30 -6.56 20.77
CA GLY A 245 -9.19 -7.71 20.87
C GLY A 245 -10.40 -7.42 21.76
N ARG A 246 -10.21 -6.78 22.92
CA ARG A 246 -11.29 -6.36 23.81
C ARG A 246 -12.26 -5.40 23.12
N ALA A 247 -11.72 -4.37 22.46
CA ALA A 247 -12.54 -3.38 21.77
C ALA A 247 -13.27 -3.97 20.57
N PHE A 248 -12.55 -4.65 19.68
CA PHE A 248 -13.08 -5.07 18.38
C PHE A 248 -13.96 -6.33 18.46
N TYR A 249 -13.48 -7.37 19.16
CA TYR A 249 -14.19 -8.66 19.24
C TYR A 249 -15.17 -8.74 20.42
N CYS A 250 -14.77 -8.26 21.61
CA CYS A 250 -15.63 -8.31 22.79
C CYS A 250 -16.55 -7.10 22.95
N LYS A 251 -16.33 -6.03 22.16
CA LYS A 251 -17.08 -4.77 22.26
C LYS A 251 -16.94 -4.06 23.60
N GLU A 252 -15.85 -4.30 24.31
CA GLU A 252 -15.54 -3.69 25.60
C GLU A 252 -14.85 -2.33 25.41
N ALA A 253 -15.52 -1.39 24.74
CA ALA A 253 -15.00 -0.05 24.51
C ALA A 253 -16.08 0.99 24.82
N PRO A 254 -15.73 2.17 25.39
CA PRO A 254 -16.69 3.21 25.75
C PRO A 254 -17.19 4.01 24.53
N TYR A 255 -16.92 3.54 23.31
CA TYR A 255 -17.31 4.18 22.05
C TYR A 255 -17.82 3.13 21.07
N ARG A 256 -18.50 3.58 19.99
CA ARG A 256 -18.95 2.67 18.93
C ARG A 256 -17.76 2.16 18.13
N VAL A 257 -17.47 0.88 18.23
CA VAL A 257 -16.49 0.19 17.40
C VAL A 257 -17.14 -0.15 16.06
N ILE A 258 -16.50 0.29 14.96
CA ILE A 258 -16.96 -0.02 13.61
C ILE A 258 -16.87 -1.52 13.32
N THR A 259 -17.85 -2.02 12.59
CA THR A 259 -17.94 -3.42 12.21
C THR A 259 -17.03 -3.72 11.00
N GLN A 260 -16.71 -5.00 10.81
CA GLN A 260 -15.93 -5.45 9.65
C GLN A 260 -16.59 -5.06 8.31
N ALA A 261 -17.91 -5.11 8.24
CA ALA A 261 -18.66 -4.73 7.05
C ALA A 261 -18.53 -3.22 6.75
N GLU A 262 -18.63 -2.39 7.78
CA GLU A 262 -18.44 -0.93 7.63
C GLU A 262 -17.01 -0.59 7.18
N ILE A 263 -15.99 -1.28 7.71
CA ILE A 263 -14.61 -1.13 7.27
C ILE A 263 -14.48 -1.51 5.80
N PHE A 264 -15.05 -2.64 5.39
CA PHE A 264 -15.02 -3.10 4.00
C PHE A 264 -15.67 -2.08 3.05
N ILE A 265 -16.85 -1.58 3.38
CA ILE A 265 -17.56 -0.59 2.57
C ILE A 265 -16.73 0.71 2.48
N PHE A 266 -16.25 1.21 3.62
CA PHE A 266 -15.45 2.43 3.66
C PHE A 266 -14.17 2.30 2.81
N ASN A 267 -13.41 1.24 3.01
CA ASN A 267 -12.16 1.01 2.28
C ASN A 267 -12.40 0.84 0.77
N THR A 268 -13.46 0.11 0.39
CA THR A 268 -13.83 -0.09 -1.01
C THR A 268 -14.18 1.23 -1.68
N LEU A 269 -15.00 2.06 -1.04
CA LEU A 269 -15.34 3.39 -1.56
C LEU A 269 -14.08 4.27 -1.68
N VAL A 270 -13.26 4.32 -0.63
CA VAL A 270 -12.02 5.12 -0.65
C VAL A 270 -11.07 4.66 -1.76
N ALA A 271 -10.84 3.36 -1.90
CA ALA A 271 -9.97 2.80 -2.94
C ALA A 271 -10.51 3.09 -4.36
N GLY A 272 -11.81 2.84 -4.59
CA GLY A 272 -12.45 3.05 -5.87
C GLY A 272 -12.45 4.53 -6.30
N PHE A 273 -12.90 5.42 -5.40
CA PHE A 273 -12.91 6.86 -5.69
C PHE A 273 -11.50 7.44 -5.86
N SER A 274 -10.55 7.03 -5.04
CA SER A 274 -9.16 7.49 -5.20
C SER A 274 -8.57 7.04 -6.53
N LYS A 275 -8.87 5.82 -6.97
CA LYS A 275 -8.42 5.33 -8.28
C LYS A 275 -9.05 6.09 -9.44
N ALA A 276 -10.35 6.37 -9.36
CA ALA A 276 -11.04 7.20 -10.35
C ALA A 276 -10.47 8.63 -10.37
N LEU A 277 -10.24 9.21 -9.19
CA LEU A 277 -9.64 10.54 -9.05
C LEU A 277 -8.26 10.62 -9.70
N HIS A 278 -7.39 9.63 -9.46
CA HIS A 278 -6.06 9.58 -10.07
C HIS A 278 -6.10 9.30 -11.59
N ALA A 279 -7.18 8.75 -12.11
CA ALA A 279 -7.35 8.51 -13.53
C ALA A 279 -7.92 9.73 -14.28
N PHE A 280 -8.53 10.69 -13.54
CA PHE A 280 -9.23 11.85 -14.10
C PHE A 280 -8.36 12.84 -14.90
N PRO A 281 -7.08 13.12 -14.57
CA PRO A 281 -6.28 14.10 -15.29
C PRO A 281 -6.17 13.87 -16.80
N LEU A 282 -6.06 12.62 -17.23
CA LEU A 282 -5.93 12.30 -18.66
C LEU A 282 -7.19 12.67 -19.46
N PRO A 283 -8.40 12.19 -19.14
CA PRO A 283 -9.60 12.60 -19.85
C PRO A 283 -9.89 14.09 -19.71
N ALA A 284 -9.58 14.72 -18.56
CA ALA A 284 -9.72 16.15 -18.37
C ALA A 284 -8.77 16.95 -19.28
N ALA A 285 -7.53 16.50 -19.44
CA ALA A 285 -6.58 17.13 -20.37
C ALA A 285 -7.05 17.03 -21.82
N LEU A 286 -7.55 15.88 -22.24
CA LEU A 286 -8.11 15.68 -23.58
C LEU A 286 -9.34 16.60 -23.81
N MET A 287 -10.23 16.72 -22.83
CA MET A 287 -11.37 17.62 -22.91
C MET A 287 -10.94 19.08 -23.00
N LEU A 288 -10.00 19.50 -22.16
CA LEU A 288 -9.49 20.87 -22.15
C LEU A 288 -8.80 21.21 -23.48
N SER A 289 -8.00 20.28 -24.00
CA SER A 289 -7.34 20.46 -25.30
C SER A 289 -8.36 20.58 -26.43
N ALA A 290 -9.39 19.72 -26.42
CA ALA A 290 -10.46 19.78 -27.42
C ALA A 290 -11.31 21.07 -27.30
N PHE A 291 -11.46 21.62 -26.08
CA PHE A 291 -12.16 22.88 -25.84
C PHE A 291 -11.36 24.08 -26.34
N ILE A 292 -10.07 24.18 -26.00
CA ILE A 292 -9.18 25.25 -26.44
C ILE A 292 -9.11 25.31 -27.97
N ASP A 293 -9.14 24.18 -28.59
CA ASP A 293 -9.04 24.07 -30.03
C ASP A 293 -10.35 24.43 -30.77
N ARG A 294 -11.51 24.32 -30.11
CA ARG A 294 -12.80 24.76 -30.64
C ARG A 294 -12.99 26.26 -30.60
N ALA A 295 -12.07 27.01 -29.97
CA ALA A 295 -12.16 28.48 -29.97
C ALA A 295 -12.10 28.95 -31.42
N PRO A 296 -13.12 29.71 -31.90
CA PRO A 296 -13.20 30.12 -33.29
C PRO A 296 -12.02 30.99 -33.63
N THR A 297 -11.12 30.46 -34.46
CA THR A 297 -10.22 31.34 -35.21
C THR A 297 -11.08 32.02 -36.26
N GLU A 298 -11.63 33.18 -35.94
CA GLU A 298 -12.34 34.07 -36.85
C GLU A 298 -11.44 34.65 -37.97
N TYR A 299 -10.31 34.00 -38.25
CA TYR A 299 -9.39 34.43 -39.29
C TYR A 299 -9.23 33.40 -40.37
N GLY A 300 -9.87 33.64 -41.49
CA GLY A 300 -9.45 33.13 -42.80
C GLY A 300 -10.18 31.92 -43.31
N GLY A 301 -11.11 32.17 -44.25
CA GLY A 301 -11.80 31.17 -45.03
C GLY A 301 -10.86 30.23 -45.75
N GLY A 302 -11.18 28.98 -45.57
CA GLY A 302 -10.57 27.86 -46.22
C GLY A 302 -10.89 26.61 -45.42
N GLY A 303 -11.76 25.74 -45.91
CA GLY A 303 -12.27 24.54 -45.21
C GLY A 303 -11.25 23.46 -44.93
N GLY A 304 -9.99 23.82 -44.63
CA GLY A 304 -8.98 22.91 -44.11
C GLY A 304 -8.99 22.92 -42.60
N GLY A 305 -9.56 21.89 -41.98
CA GLY A 305 -9.54 21.75 -40.54
C GLY A 305 -8.09 21.73 -40.02
N TRP A 306 -7.85 22.36 -38.90
CA TRP A 306 -6.60 22.57 -38.18
C TRP A 306 -5.72 21.32 -37.95
N TYR A 307 -6.13 20.17 -38.39
CA TYR A 307 -5.45 18.89 -38.28
C TYR A 307 -4.37 18.63 -39.32
N THR A 308 -4.27 19.41 -40.39
CA THR A 308 -3.26 19.23 -41.45
C THR A 308 -1.92 19.88 -41.15
N VAL A 309 -1.91 20.89 -40.27
CA VAL A 309 -0.69 21.50 -39.71
C VAL A 309 -0.37 20.94 -38.30
N ASP A 310 -0.94 19.86 -37.73
CA ASP A 310 -1.77 20.10 -36.55
C ASP A 310 -1.71 18.99 -35.54
N ALA A 311 -1.10 17.83 -35.81
CA ALA A 311 -0.68 16.90 -34.77
C ALA A 311 0.31 17.55 -33.79
N TYR A 312 1.17 18.42 -34.29
CA TYR A 312 2.09 19.23 -33.46
C TYR A 312 1.33 20.26 -32.63
N ARG A 313 0.34 20.93 -33.22
CA ARG A 313 -0.49 21.92 -32.50
C ARG A 313 -1.30 21.26 -31.40
N PHE A 314 -1.93 20.09 -31.67
CA PHE A 314 -2.63 19.32 -30.66
C PHE A 314 -1.71 18.92 -29.52
N LEU A 315 -0.48 18.43 -29.80
CA LEU A 315 0.50 18.09 -28.76
C LEU A 315 0.94 19.33 -27.97
N ILE A 316 1.13 20.46 -28.64
CA ILE A 316 1.47 21.74 -27.99
C ILE A 316 0.38 22.16 -27.00
N VAL A 317 -0.88 21.89 -27.30
CA VAL A 317 -2.01 22.20 -26.40
C VAL A 317 -2.20 21.09 -25.36
N LEU A 318 -2.04 19.84 -25.72
CA LEU A 318 -2.24 18.68 -24.84
C LEU A 318 -1.23 18.65 -23.69
N ILE A 319 0.05 18.91 -23.96
CA ILE A 319 1.09 18.87 -22.92
C ILE A 319 0.80 19.86 -21.78
N PRO A 320 0.59 21.16 -22.01
CA PRO A 320 0.26 22.09 -20.94
C PRO A 320 -1.11 21.81 -20.32
N SER A 321 -2.11 21.35 -21.09
CA SER A 321 -3.41 20.94 -20.56
C SER A 321 -3.26 19.75 -19.61
N PHE A 322 -2.43 18.78 -19.94
CA PHE A 322 -2.14 17.64 -19.06
C PHE A 322 -1.38 18.10 -17.80
N ALA A 323 -0.37 18.95 -17.95
CA ALA A 323 0.36 19.49 -16.81
C ALA A 323 -0.57 20.27 -15.86
N LEU A 324 -1.47 21.09 -16.41
CA LEU A 324 -2.45 21.85 -15.63
C LEU A 324 -3.44 20.93 -14.91
N THR A 325 -4.10 20.02 -15.62
CA THR A 325 -5.11 19.12 -15.04
C THR A 325 -4.49 18.18 -14.01
N PHE A 326 -3.27 17.74 -14.25
CA PHE A 326 -2.54 16.90 -13.31
C PHE A 326 -2.15 17.67 -12.03
N THR A 327 -1.69 18.91 -12.17
CA THR A 327 -1.36 19.80 -11.04
C THR A 327 -2.60 20.10 -10.20
N VAL A 328 -3.71 20.49 -10.85
CA VAL A 328 -4.98 20.75 -10.16
C VAL A 328 -5.46 19.50 -9.41
N ASN A 329 -5.39 18.32 -10.05
CA ASN A 329 -5.76 17.08 -9.42
C ASN A 329 -4.85 16.71 -8.23
N ALA A 330 -3.55 16.95 -8.34
CA ALA A 330 -2.60 16.74 -7.25
C ALA A 330 -2.92 17.64 -6.04
N LEU A 331 -3.20 18.92 -6.28
CA LEU A 331 -3.62 19.85 -5.23
C LEU A 331 -4.94 19.43 -4.60
N PHE A 332 -5.90 18.96 -5.40
CA PHE A 332 -7.16 18.43 -4.90
C PHE A 332 -6.96 17.18 -4.02
N CYS A 333 -6.08 16.25 -4.41
CA CYS A 333 -5.71 15.11 -3.59
C CYS A 333 -5.11 15.54 -2.24
N LEU A 334 -4.20 16.51 -2.22
CA LEU A 334 -3.64 17.05 -0.97
C LEU A 334 -4.70 17.71 -0.10
N MET A 335 -5.64 18.43 -0.70
CA MET A 335 -6.76 19.04 0.01
C MET A 335 -7.69 17.97 0.61
N VAL A 336 -7.97 16.90 -0.10
CA VAL A 336 -8.75 15.74 0.42
C VAL A 336 -8.02 15.09 1.59
N ASP A 337 -6.69 14.89 1.51
CA ASP A 337 -5.90 14.32 2.61
C ASP A 337 -5.94 15.22 3.86
N VAL A 338 -5.72 16.52 3.71
CA VAL A 338 -5.79 17.48 4.81
C VAL A 338 -7.19 17.50 5.44
N SER A 339 -8.23 17.59 4.60
CA SER A 339 -9.62 17.61 5.07
C SER A 339 -9.98 16.32 5.80
N SER A 340 -9.59 15.16 5.26
CA SER A 340 -9.84 13.86 5.90
C SER A 340 -9.14 13.74 7.24
N LYS A 341 -7.92 14.28 7.37
CA LYS A 341 -7.22 14.34 8.66
C LYS A 341 -8.02 15.11 9.70
N TRP A 342 -8.51 16.28 9.36
CA TRP A 342 -9.24 17.11 10.32
C TRP A 342 -10.64 16.58 10.62
N LEU A 343 -11.31 15.98 9.64
CA LEU A 343 -12.65 15.39 9.82
C LEU A 343 -12.61 14.06 10.60
N LEU A 344 -11.69 13.17 10.27
CA LEU A 344 -11.63 11.83 10.86
C LEU A 344 -10.84 11.79 12.16
N LEU A 345 -9.68 12.42 12.19
CA LEU A 345 -8.76 12.33 13.33
C LEU A 345 -8.82 13.55 14.23
N GLY A 346 -8.92 14.75 13.65
CA GLY A 346 -8.85 16.00 14.39
C GLY A 346 -7.44 16.32 14.86
N ARG A 347 -7.33 17.03 15.98
CA ARG A 347 -6.04 17.38 16.60
C ARG A 347 -5.46 16.16 17.32
N ARG A 348 -4.21 15.88 17.08
CA ARG A 348 -3.51 14.81 17.80
C ARG A 348 -3.21 15.24 19.23
N THR A 349 -3.37 14.32 20.16
CA THR A 349 -3.04 14.51 21.57
C THR A 349 -1.87 13.63 21.95
N VAL A 350 -1.01 14.16 22.83
CA VAL A 350 0.13 13.41 23.37
C VAL A 350 -0.39 12.52 24.49
N GLY A 351 -0.01 11.25 24.47
CA GLY A 351 -0.36 10.31 25.52
C GLY A 351 -0.48 8.88 25.00
N PRO A 352 -0.63 7.91 25.88
CA PRO A 352 -0.97 6.54 25.50
C PRO A 352 -2.42 6.48 25.03
N HIS A 353 -2.64 5.88 23.85
CA HIS A 353 -3.97 5.61 23.31
C HIS A 353 -4.13 4.10 23.14
N ALA A 354 -5.20 3.55 23.68
CA ALA A 354 -5.52 2.14 23.52
C ALA A 354 -6.93 1.96 22.95
N TRP A 355 -7.10 0.91 22.17
CA TRP A 355 -8.35 0.60 21.47
C TRP A 355 -9.56 0.44 22.39
N ASP A 356 -9.35 -0.02 23.60
CA ASP A 356 -10.40 -0.23 24.63
C ASP A 356 -10.66 1.01 25.51
N GLN A 357 -9.91 2.09 25.32
CA GLN A 357 -10.03 3.31 26.12
C GLN A 357 -10.69 4.46 25.35
N ASP A 358 -10.26 4.69 24.10
CA ASP A 358 -10.79 5.78 23.29
C ASP A 358 -10.85 5.43 21.79
N SER A 359 -11.62 6.21 21.04
CA SER A 359 -11.78 6.01 19.58
C SER A 359 -10.61 6.50 18.72
N TYR A 360 -9.53 6.99 19.34
CA TYR A 360 -8.42 7.60 18.61
C TYR A 360 -7.76 6.62 17.62
N CYS A 361 -7.48 5.40 18.08
CA CYS A 361 -6.84 4.37 17.23
C CYS A 361 -7.70 4.01 16.01
N GLN A 362 -9.03 3.88 16.19
CA GLN A 362 -9.99 3.63 15.12
C GLN A 362 -10.02 4.78 14.11
N ARG A 363 -10.15 6.02 14.58
CA ARG A 363 -10.16 7.22 13.72
C ARG A 363 -8.85 7.39 12.98
N TRP A 364 -7.73 7.08 13.63
CA TRP A 364 -6.40 7.10 13.00
C TRP A 364 -6.29 6.09 11.88
N GLN A 365 -6.78 4.86 12.04
CA GLN A 365 -6.79 3.86 10.96
C GLN A 365 -7.64 4.32 9.77
N LEU A 366 -8.83 4.87 9.99
CA LEU A 366 -9.66 5.40 8.92
C LEU A 366 -8.93 6.51 8.13
N TYR A 367 -8.29 7.45 8.85
CA TYR A 367 -7.49 8.48 8.21
C TYR A 367 -6.32 7.89 7.42
N LEU A 368 -5.60 6.91 7.96
CA LEU A 368 -4.50 6.26 7.25
C LEU A 368 -4.98 5.60 5.94
N THR A 369 -6.16 5.00 5.94
CA THR A 369 -6.75 4.43 4.72
C THR A 369 -6.98 5.50 3.66
N VAL A 370 -7.58 6.63 4.01
CA VAL A 370 -7.78 7.73 3.05
C VAL A 370 -6.44 8.27 2.56
N GLY A 371 -5.55 8.65 3.49
CA GLY A 371 -4.27 9.25 3.15
C GLY A 371 -3.38 8.35 2.29
N SER A 372 -3.32 7.04 2.57
CA SER A 372 -2.53 6.10 1.77
C SER A 372 -3.06 5.93 0.35
N ASN A 373 -4.38 5.94 0.16
CA ASN A 373 -4.99 5.85 -1.17
C ASN A 373 -4.86 7.15 -1.95
N VAL A 374 -5.15 8.29 -1.33
CA VAL A 374 -5.14 9.61 -1.99
C VAL A 374 -3.71 10.06 -2.33
N ARG A 375 -2.71 9.76 -1.47
CA ARG A 375 -1.29 10.04 -1.73
C ARG A 375 -0.59 8.99 -2.57
N SER A 376 -1.30 7.93 -2.97
CA SER A 376 -0.71 6.81 -3.72
C SER A 376 -0.11 7.27 -5.05
N LYS A 377 0.64 6.37 -5.67
CA LYS A 377 1.32 6.63 -6.93
C LYS A 377 0.34 6.91 -8.06
N VAL A 378 0.51 8.06 -8.72
CA VAL A 378 -0.24 8.47 -9.90
C VAL A 378 0.58 8.13 -11.15
N GLY A 379 -0.02 7.50 -12.12
CA GLY A 379 0.48 7.25 -13.48
C GLY A 379 2.00 7.19 -13.68
N GLY A 380 2.66 6.10 -13.33
CA GLY A 380 4.09 5.94 -13.61
C GLY A 380 5.03 5.91 -12.41
N GLY A 381 4.52 5.99 -11.19
CA GLY A 381 5.32 5.61 -10.04
C GLY A 381 5.69 6.69 -9.03
N ARG A 382 5.30 7.94 -9.22
CA ARG A 382 5.49 9.01 -8.23
C ARG A 382 4.19 9.29 -7.49
N GLY A 383 4.27 9.53 -6.18
CA GLY A 383 3.13 9.92 -5.36
C GLY A 383 2.80 11.41 -5.52
N VAL A 384 1.61 11.82 -5.09
CA VAL A 384 1.18 13.23 -5.14
C VAL A 384 2.15 14.16 -4.39
N LEU A 385 2.76 13.68 -3.31
CA LEU A 385 3.75 14.45 -2.55
C LEU A 385 5.04 14.73 -3.32
N ASP A 386 5.40 13.90 -4.28
CA ASP A 386 6.62 14.09 -5.07
C ASP A 386 6.58 15.37 -5.94
N PHE A 387 5.37 15.91 -6.21
CA PHE A 387 5.21 17.19 -6.92
C PHE A 387 5.65 18.40 -6.11
N ILE A 388 5.43 18.35 -4.81
CA ILE A 388 5.77 19.46 -3.90
C ILE A 388 7.06 19.17 -3.12
N ARG A 389 7.68 18.01 -3.37
CA ARG A 389 8.94 17.61 -2.75
C ARG A 389 10.06 18.61 -3.09
N GLY A 390 10.91 18.93 -2.11
CA GLY A 390 11.97 19.92 -2.29
C GLY A 390 11.50 21.36 -2.43
N SER A 391 10.21 21.64 -2.19
CA SER A 391 9.65 22.99 -2.27
C SER A 391 9.04 23.44 -0.94
N GLY A 392 8.87 24.77 -0.77
CA GLY A 392 8.18 25.34 0.41
C GLY A 392 6.72 24.90 0.55
N TYR A 393 6.11 24.41 -0.53
CA TYR A 393 4.74 23.88 -0.49
C TYR A 393 4.63 22.62 0.36
N LEU A 394 5.69 21.80 0.45
CA LEU A 394 5.73 20.65 1.34
C LEU A 394 5.60 21.06 2.81
N LEU A 395 6.27 22.14 3.21
CA LEU A 395 6.14 22.72 4.56
C LEU A 395 4.71 23.21 4.83
N THR A 396 4.11 23.90 3.86
CA THR A 396 2.73 24.39 3.95
C THR A 396 1.76 23.22 4.10
N TYR A 397 1.96 22.14 3.36
CA TYR A 397 1.18 20.91 3.50
C TYR A 397 1.31 20.30 4.90
N PHE A 398 2.52 20.13 5.43
CA PHE A 398 2.68 19.59 6.80
C PHE A 398 2.11 20.51 7.87
N ARG A 399 2.23 21.85 7.70
CA ARG A 399 1.59 22.80 8.60
C ARG A 399 0.07 22.70 8.55
N SER A 400 -0.52 22.51 7.38
CA SER A 400 -1.97 22.28 7.23
C SER A 400 -2.44 20.99 7.89
N LEU A 401 -1.58 19.97 8.02
CA LEU A 401 -1.81 18.77 8.82
C LEU A 401 -1.62 18.98 10.33
N GLY A 402 -1.17 20.17 10.78
CA GLY A 402 -1.00 20.53 12.18
C GLY A 402 0.45 20.51 12.69
N ALA A 403 1.43 20.24 11.83
CA ALA A 403 2.84 20.27 12.23
C ALA A 403 3.31 21.70 12.53
N LYS A 404 4.10 21.87 13.58
CA LYS A 404 4.77 23.14 13.92
C LYS A 404 6.19 23.10 13.40
N ILE A 405 6.41 23.65 12.21
CA ILE A 405 7.71 23.63 11.52
C ILE A 405 8.10 25.07 11.21
N GLU A 406 9.32 25.47 11.61
CA GLU A 406 9.88 26.78 11.29
C GLU A 406 10.47 26.84 9.86
N VAL A 407 10.65 28.05 9.31
CA VAL A 407 10.97 28.26 7.88
C VAL A 407 12.39 27.79 7.52
N SER A 408 13.30 27.74 8.50
CA SER A 408 14.72 27.42 8.29
C SER A 408 15.03 25.93 8.04
N CYS A 409 14.03 25.04 8.09
CA CYS A 409 14.20 23.59 7.95
C CYS A 409 14.09 23.06 6.51
N PHE A 410 14.41 23.85 5.50
CA PHE A 410 14.10 23.53 4.11
C PHE A 410 14.81 22.27 3.55
N GLU A 411 16.02 21.98 3.97
CA GLU A 411 16.86 20.93 3.36
C GLU A 411 16.69 19.52 3.96
N PHE A 412 16.16 19.40 5.18
CA PHE A 412 16.09 18.12 5.89
C PHE A 412 14.78 17.34 5.77
N ILE A 413 13.74 17.93 5.24
CA ILE A 413 12.39 17.34 5.24
C ILE A 413 12.26 16.15 4.28
N ASP A 414 13.05 16.13 3.23
CA ASP A 414 13.03 15.04 2.24
C ASP A 414 13.53 13.68 2.78
N LEU A 415 14.42 13.70 3.76
CA LEU A 415 15.02 12.47 4.28
C LEU A 415 14.20 11.77 5.36
N PHE A 416 13.41 12.52 6.14
CA PHE A 416 12.75 12.01 7.33
C PHE A 416 11.28 11.61 7.18
N PHE A 417 10.56 12.13 6.17
CA PHE A 417 9.10 12.03 6.12
C PHE A 417 8.53 10.96 5.20
N ASN A 418 9.34 10.06 4.70
CA ASN A 418 8.84 8.88 3.99
C ASN A 418 8.21 7.83 4.93
N THR A 419 8.24 8.06 6.23
CA THR A 419 7.69 7.19 7.27
C THR A 419 6.66 7.94 8.10
N TYR A 420 5.56 7.29 8.37
CA TYR A 420 4.36 7.60 9.14
C TYR A 420 4.56 8.38 10.47
N PHE A 421 5.15 9.57 10.44
CA PHE A 421 5.23 10.38 11.65
C PHE A 421 3.96 11.21 11.87
N PRO A 422 3.43 11.29 13.10
CA PRO A 422 2.29 12.13 13.45
C PRO A 422 2.70 13.61 13.40
N CYS A 423 2.34 14.30 12.33
CA CYS A 423 2.76 15.68 12.04
C CYS A 423 2.42 16.68 13.13
N ASP A 424 1.32 16.48 13.86
CA ASP A 424 0.86 17.41 14.91
C ASP A 424 1.69 17.39 16.19
N LEU A 425 2.50 16.33 16.39
CA LEU A 425 3.35 16.17 17.56
C LEU A 425 4.79 16.64 17.34
N ILE A 426 5.13 17.02 16.11
CA ILE A 426 6.47 17.44 15.75
C ILE A 426 6.61 18.93 16.06
N LYS A 427 7.42 19.25 17.05
CA LYS A 427 7.97 20.59 17.29
C LYS A 427 9.43 20.58 16.86
N PHE A 428 9.73 21.16 15.71
CA PHE A 428 11.09 21.47 15.35
C PHE A 428 11.46 22.83 15.96
N ASN A 429 12.09 22.82 17.13
CA ASN A 429 12.87 23.97 17.58
C ASN A 429 14.24 23.82 16.94
N LEU A 430 14.55 24.69 16.00
CA LEU A 430 15.89 24.77 15.43
C LEU A 430 16.79 25.59 16.37
N HIS A 431 17.43 24.92 17.31
CA HIS A 431 18.85 25.11 17.51
C HIS A 431 19.53 23.96 16.79
N ILE A 432 20.23 24.29 15.71
CA ILE A 432 20.95 23.35 14.87
C ILE A 432 22.14 22.84 15.66
N ASP A 433 22.02 21.63 16.18
CA ASP A 433 23.13 20.71 16.35
C ASP A 433 22.67 19.32 15.88
N VAL A 434 22.30 19.22 14.59
CA VAL A 434 22.21 17.93 13.94
C VAL A 434 23.59 17.56 13.45
N VAL A 435 24.40 17.10 14.38
CA VAL A 435 25.50 16.22 14.05
C VAL A 435 24.86 14.91 13.58
N LEU A 436 25.03 14.56 12.32
CA LEU A 436 24.92 13.20 11.82
C LEU A 436 26.02 12.36 12.51
N GLY A 437 25.79 12.06 13.78
CA GLY A 437 26.57 11.18 14.60
C GLY A 437 25.81 9.89 14.77
N SER A 438 26.35 8.80 14.21
CA SER A 438 26.06 7.45 14.65
C SER A 438 25.67 7.41 16.13
N CYS A 439 24.56 6.71 16.47
CA CYS A 439 24.21 6.35 17.84
C CYS A 439 25.39 5.58 18.47
N THR A 440 26.31 6.30 19.04
CA THR A 440 27.24 5.79 20.05
C THR A 440 26.71 6.24 21.39
N SER A 441 26.41 5.26 22.23
CA SER A 441 26.08 5.37 23.61
C SER A 441 26.92 6.42 24.36
N VAL A 442 26.29 7.47 24.87
CA VAL A 442 26.89 8.33 25.89
C VAL A 442 26.47 7.77 27.24
N PRO A 443 27.43 7.42 28.11
CA PRO A 443 27.10 6.95 29.45
C PRO A 443 26.66 8.14 30.32
N HIS A 444 25.53 8.00 30.98
CA HIS A 444 25.15 8.88 32.07
C HIS A 444 26.22 8.87 33.14
N ARG A 445 26.87 10.01 33.36
CA ARG A 445 27.54 10.34 34.62
C ARG A 445 26.76 11.45 35.33
N ARG A 446 26.30 11.07 36.53
CA ARG A 446 25.74 11.82 37.66
C ARG A 446 24.33 12.34 37.54
#